data_cbff72c166807252fff277c9a13d7c8a
#
_entry.id   cbff72c166807252fff277c9a13d7c8a
#
_cell.length_a   1.000
_cell.length_b   1.000
_cell.length_c   1.000
_cell.angle_alpha   90.00
_cell.angle_beta   90.00
_cell.angle_gamma   90.00
#
_symmetry.space_group_name_H-M   'P 1'
#
loop_
_entity.id
_entity.type
_entity.pdbx_description
1 polymer ?
#
loop_
_entity_poly.entity_id
_entity_poly.type
_entity_poly.pdbx_seq_one_letter_code
_entity_poly.pdbx_strand_id
1 'polypeptide(L)'
;IVAENNGALTITTGSSSMMLTTSGEIKKYDNLPYISKDFNSTTIDYRLRINKSIDIKKAFASIGGFDGFDIRLDNMLQEDDLVRYDVYANSQGTATREAGALLRNDIINTLSRMRTAIILDFAGVKTVSSSFIDELIAKLIIKLGPVKFNQSIRIVNMNDSVRFLCERSIYMRIHSEWSTKNLKGSKND
;
A
#
# COMPACT_ATOMS: atom_id res chain seq x y z
N ILE A 1 18.86 5.77 -5.02
CA ILE A 1 18.00 6.86 -5.55
C ILE A 1 18.76 8.20 -5.51
N VAL A 2 19.12 8.72 -4.33
CA VAL A 2 19.77 10.04 -4.20
C VAL A 2 21.09 10.11 -4.97
N ALA A 3 21.95 9.09 -4.84
CA ALA A 3 23.21 9.01 -5.56
C ALA A 3 23.00 8.93 -7.09
N GLU A 4 22.04 8.14 -7.57
CA GLU A 4 21.72 8.03 -9.00
C GLU A 4 21.22 9.36 -9.59
N ASN A 5 20.51 10.13 -8.80
CA ASN A 5 20.04 11.46 -9.18
C ASN A 5 21.13 12.54 -9.07
N ASN A 6 22.31 12.26 -8.52
CA ASN A 6 23.33 13.26 -8.09
C ASN A 6 22.73 14.29 -7.12
N GLY A 7 21.84 13.79 -6.25
CA GLY A 7 21.24 14.56 -5.18
C GLY A 7 22.15 14.62 -3.94
N ALA A 8 21.60 15.08 -2.83
CA ALA A 8 22.26 15.05 -1.52
C ALA A 8 21.31 14.44 -0.49
N LEU A 9 21.85 13.73 0.48
CA LEU A 9 21.11 13.17 1.60
C LEU A 9 21.85 13.52 2.90
N THR A 10 21.12 14.02 3.88
CA THR A 10 21.65 14.20 5.23
C THR A 10 20.74 13.49 6.22
N ILE A 11 21.31 12.68 7.08
CA ILE A 11 20.62 12.03 8.19
C ILE A 11 21.28 12.52 9.47
N THR A 12 20.50 13.17 10.32
CA THR A 12 20.96 13.66 11.62
C THR A 12 20.18 12.96 12.73
N THR A 13 20.88 12.33 13.65
CA THR A 13 20.28 11.69 14.81
C THR A 13 21.05 12.07 16.07
N GLY A 14 20.37 12.60 17.08
CA GLY A 14 21.04 13.19 18.23
C GLY A 14 22.04 14.26 17.77
N SER A 15 23.27 14.19 18.24
CA SER A 15 24.37 15.13 17.88
C SER A 15 25.25 14.65 16.72
N SER A 16 24.87 13.55 16.04
CA SER A 16 25.64 12.98 14.91
C SER A 16 24.91 13.17 13.59
N SER A 17 25.65 13.38 12.52
CA SER A 17 25.09 13.51 11.16
C SER A 17 25.90 12.71 10.15
N MET A 18 25.21 12.13 9.20
CA MET A 18 25.78 11.50 8.01
C MET A 18 25.28 12.22 6.77
N MET A 19 26.20 12.59 5.90
CA MET A 19 25.87 13.29 4.66
C MET A 19 26.40 12.50 3.46
N LEU A 20 25.50 12.20 2.52
CA LEU A 20 25.86 11.76 1.17
C LEU A 20 25.90 13.00 0.27
N THR A 21 27.07 13.30 -0.26
CA THR A 21 27.28 14.46 -1.14
C THR A 21 26.82 14.19 -2.57
N THR A 22 26.70 15.23 -3.36
CA THR A 22 26.37 15.13 -4.80
C THR A 22 27.45 14.41 -5.62
N SER A 23 28.67 14.27 -5.09
CA SER A 23 29.75 13.48 -5.68
C SER A 23 29.67 11.99 -5.30
N GLY A 24 28.74 11.59 -4.44
CA GLY A 24 28.62 10.22 -3.94
C GLY A 24 29.50 9.93 -2.72
N GLU A 25 30.22 10.90 -2.19
CA GLU A 25 31.08 10.75 -1.00
C GLU A 25 30.20 10.75 0.26
N ILE A 26 30.51 9.89 1.22
CA ILE A 26 29.84 9.86 2.52
C ILE A 26 30.72 10.55 3.56
N LYS A 27 30.21 11.59 4.19
CA LYS A 27 30.82 12.31 5.29
C LYS A 27 30.06 12.05 6.58
N LYS A 28 30.78 11.83 7.66
CA LYS A 28 30.22 11.68 9.01
C LYS A 28 30.69 12.80 9.90
N TYR A 29 29.79 13.32 10.71
CA TYR A 29 30.03 14.40 11.64
C TYR A 29 29.47 13.98 13.01
N ASP A 30 30.30 14.04 14.03
CA ASP A 30 29.91 13.75 15.40
C ASP A 30 29.99 15.00 16.24
N ASN A 31 29.23 15.07 17.33
CA ASN A 31 29.23 16.18 18.28
C ASN A 31 28.94 17.53 17.61
N LEU A 32 27.89 17.62 16.82
CA LEU A 32 27.46 18.85 16.19
C LEU A 32 27.21 19.94 17.26
N PRO A 33 27.89 21.12 17.20
CA PRO A 33 27.94 22.07 18.30
C PRO A 33 26.61 22.79 18.59
N TYR A 34 25.68 22.74 17.65
CA TYR A 34 24.39 23.43 17.75
C TYR A 34 23.21 22.50 18.02
N ILE A 35 23.44 21.21 18.20
CA ILE A 35 22.39 20.24 18.47
C ILE A 35 22.60 19.70 19.88
N SER A 36 21.57 19.83 20.74
CA SER A 36 21.61 19.24 22.08
C SER A 36 21.81 17.75 22.03
N LYS A 37 22.67 17.21 22.92
CA LYS A 37 22.86 15.75 23.07
C LYS A 37 21.59 15.03 23.51
N ASP A 38 20.64 15.75 24.12
CA ASP A 38 19.35 15.24 24.57
C ASP A 38 18.29 15.25 23.46
N PHE A 39 18.66 15.61 22.24
CA PHE A 39 17.75 15.65 21.10
C PHE A 39 17.55 14.24 20.55
N ASN A 40 16.45 13.61 20.95
CA ASN A 40 16.12 12.21 20.64
C ASN A 40 15.30 12.06 19.35
N SER A 41 15.53 12.88 18.34
CA SER A 41 14.87 12.75 17.06
C SER A 41 15.86 12.46 15.94
N THR A 42 15.35 11.87 14.85
CA THR A 42 16.09 11.68 13.61
C THR A 42 15.47 12.56 12.53
N THR A 43 16.29 13.39 11.92
CA THR A 43 15.90 14.22 10.78
C THR A 43 16.55 13.67 9.52
N ILE A 44 15.77 13.51 8.48
CA ILE A 44 16.25 13.09 7.16
C ILE A 44 15.93 14.23 6.18
N ASP A 45 16.96 14.83 5.61
CA ASP A 45 16.87 15.82 4.53
C ASP A 45 17.45 15.19 3.25
N TYR A 46 16.65 15.12 2.20
CA TYR A 46 17.13 14.68 0.90
C TYR A 46 16.74 15.69 -0.18
N ARG A 47 17.67 15.92 -1.11
CA ARG A 47 17.51 16.85 -2.23
C ARG A 47 17.72 16.10 -3.53
N LEU A 48 16.73 16.19 -4.41
CA LEU A 48 16.75 15.58 -5.73
C LEU A 48 16.72 16.68 -6.82
N ARG A 49 17.40 16.41 -7.92
CA ARG A 49 17.34 17.27 -9.10
C ARG A 49 16.09 16.98 -9.89
N ILE A 50 15.22 17.97 -10.04
CA ILE A 50 13.94 17.83 -10.75
C ILE A 50 14.13 17.51 -12.25
N ASN A 51 15.21 18.03 -12.84
CA ASN A 51 15.52 17.87 -14.25
C ASN A 51 16.29 16.57 -14.59
N LYS A 52 16.50 15.70 -13.62
CA LYS A 52 17.17 14.41 -13.82
C LYS A 52 16.26 13.27 -13.47
N SER A 53 15.89 12.46 -14.46
CA SER A 53 15.15 11.22 -14.24
C SER A 53 15.95 10.22 -13.40
N ILE A 54 15.24 9.39 -12.62
CA ILE A 54 15.84 8.34 -11.80
C ILE A 54 15.48 7.00 -12.42
N ASP A 55 16.48 6.22 -12.78
CA ASP A 55 16.28 4.81 -13.09
C ASP A 55 16.25 4.03 -11.76
N ILE A 56 15.04 3.67 -11.33
CA ILE A 56 14.82 2.95 -10.06
C ILE A 56 15.51 1.59 -10.08
N LYS A 57 15.46 0.86 -11.18
CA LYS A 57 16.11 -0.46 -11.29
C LYS A 57 17.61 -0.36 -11.12
N LYS A 58 18.23 0.62 -11.77
CA LYS A 58 19.65 0.89 -11.66
C LYS A 58 20.04 1.37 -10.27
N ALA A 59 19.23 2.23 -9.65
CA ALA A 59 19.45 2.74 -8.29
C ALA A 59 19.49 1.62 -7.23
N PHE A 60 18.82 0.51 -7.47
CA PHE A 60 18.76 -0.64 -6.55
C PHE A 60 19.58 -1.88 -7.03
N ALA A 61 20.17 -1.84 -8.21
CA ALA A 61 20.90 -2.97 -8.78
C ALA A 61 22.06 -3.46 -7.88
N SER A 62 22.73 -2.53 -7.16
CA SER A 62 23.85 -2.87 -6.24
C SER A 62 23.38 -3.56 -4.94
N ILE A 63 22.09 -3.55 -4.64
CA ILE A 63 21.51 -4.12 -3.41
C ILE A 63 20.68 -5.38 -3.72
N GLY A 64 20.94 -6.05 -4.83
CA GLY A 64 20.24 -7.29 -5.20
C GLY A 64 18.81 -7.12 -5.68
N GLY A 65 18.47 -5.93 -6.19
CA GLY A 65 17.10 -5.66 -6.67
C GLY A 65 16.10 -5.35 -5.56
N PHE A 66 16.57 -4.77 -4.47
CA PHE A 66 15.74 -4.34 -3.34
C PHE A 66 14.54 -3.52 -3.83
N ASP A 67 13.36 -4.02 -3.61
CA ASP A 67 12.09 -3.31 -3.77
C ASP A 67 11.58 -2.95 -2.36
N GLY A 68 11.46 -1.66 -2.04
CA GLY A 68 10.91 -1.22 -0.74
C GLY A 68 9.50 -1.75 -0.45
N PHE A 69 8.84 -2.27 -1.48
CA PHE A 69 7.61 -3.04 -1.37
C PHE A 69 7.85 -4.40 -0.68
N ASP A 70 9.00 -5.01 -0.89
CA ASP A 70 9.30 -6.36 -0.37
C ASP A 70 9.40 -6.37 1.16
N ILE A 71 10.01 -5.33 1.80
CA ILE A 71 10.03 -5.24 3.27
C ILE A 71 8.63 -5.20 3.86
N ARG A 72 7.72 -4.46 3.24
CA ARG A 72 6.34 -4.38 3.71
C ARG A 72 5.64 -5.72 3.56
N LEU A 73 5.86 -6.41 2.45
CA LEU A 73 5.31 -7.74 2.23
C LEU A 73 5.87 -8.77 3.21
N ASP A 74 7.18 -8.77 3.48
CA ASP A 74 7.80 -9.64 4.45
C ASP A 74 7.17 -9.48 5.84
N ASN A 75 6.86 -8.24 6.24
CA ASN A 75 6.17 -7.97 7.50
C ASN A 75 4.69 -8.41 7.51
N MET A 76 4.08 -8.62 6.35
CA MET A 76 2.69 -9.04 6.20
C MET A 76 2.55 -10.54 5.91
N LEU A 77 3.66 -11.23 5.58
CA LEU A 77 3.68 -12.67 5.40
C LEU A 77 3.48 -13.38 6.75
N GLN A 78 2.67 -14.41 6.73
CA GLN A 78 2.45 -15.33 7.85
C GLN A 78 3.29 -16.59 7.65
N GLU A 79 3.36 -17.44 8.67
CA GLU A 79 4.09 -18.73 8.63
C GLU A 79 3.58 -19.69 7.53
N ASP A 80 2.36 -19.48 7.04
CA ASP A 80 1.74 -20.24 5.95
C ASP A 80 1.93 -19.61 4.55
N ASP A 81 2.86 -18.68 4.40
CA ASP A 81 3.15 -17.92 3.16
C ASP A 81 1.95 -17.10 2.64
N LEU A 82 0.95 -16.82 3.48
CA LEU A 82 -0.19 -15.97 3.15
C LEU A 82 0.07 -14.53 3.57
N VAL A 83 -0.31 -13.58 2.73
CA VAL A 83 -0.24 -12.15 3.06
C VAL A 83 -1.51 -11.76 3.81
N ARG A 84 -1.36 -11.27 5.04
CA ARG A 84 -2.47 -10.79 5.86
C ARG A 84 -2.56 -9.27 5.85
N TYR A 85 -3.70 -8.76 5.43
CA TYR A 85 -4.08 -7.35 5.54
C TYR A 85 -5.00 -7.17 6.76
N ASP A 86 -4.49 -6.56 7.81
CA ASP A 86 -5.31 -6.01 8.89
C ASP A 86 -6.05 -4.77 8.34
N VAL A 87 -7.36 -4.90 8.11
CA VAL A 87 -8.16 -3.83 7.51
C VAL A 87 -8.19 -2.60 8.40
N TYR A 88 -8.18 -2.77 9.73
CA TYR A 88 -8.19 -1.66 10.67
C TYR A 88 -6.86 -0.88 10.64
N ALA A 89 -5.74 -1.58 10.66
CA ALA A 89 -4.41 -0.98 10.70
C ALA A 89 -3.94 -0.48 9.31
N ASN A 90 -4.29 -1.19 8.23
CA ASN A 90 -3.82 -0.86 6.88
C ASN A 90 -4.73 0.14 6.14
N SER A 91 -5.94 0.43 6.64
CA SER A 91 -6.78 1.47 6.09
C SER A 91 -6.57 2.80 6.84
N GLN A 92 -6.70 3.90 6.13
CA GLN A 92 -6.75 5.23 6.74
C GLN A 92 -8.14 5.53 7.33
N GLY A 93 -8.74 4.54 8.00
CA GLY A 93 -10.12 4.54 8.47
C GLY A 93 -11.05 3.79 7.53
N THR A 94 -12.21 3.38 8.06
CA THR A 94 -13.20 2.53 7.37
C THR A 94 -14.46 3.29 6.95
N ALA A 95 -14.40 4.64 6.99
CA ALA A 95 -15.55 5.50 6.76
C ALA A 95 -15.60 6.13 5.37
N THR A 96 -14.49 6.20 4.62
CA THR A 96 -14.43 6.94 3.37
C THR A 96 -14.26 6.03 2.15
N ARG A 97 -14.74 6.50 1.01
CA ARG A 97 -14.56 5.87 -0.30
C ARG A 97 -13.08 5.79 -0.68
N GLU A 98 -12.34 6.86 -0.42
CA GLU A 98 -10.92 7.00 -0.74
C GLU A 98 -10.08 5.95 -0.01
N ALA A 99 -10.32 5.74 1.28
CA ALA A 99 -9.63 4.73 2.08
C ALA A 99 -9.88 3.31 1.53
N GLY A 100 -11.13 3.00 1.13
CA GLY A 100 -11.47 1.72 0.49
C GLY A 100 -10.77 1.55 -0.86
N ALA A 101 -10.69 2.61 -1.66
CA ALA A 101 -10.03 2.59 -2.96
C ALA A 101 -8.51 2.41 -2.85
N LEU A 102 -7.86 3.09 -1.89
CA LEU A 102 -6.43 2.96 -1.62
C LEU A 102 -6.08 1.52 -1.21
N LEU A 103 -6.82 0.97 -0.25
CA LEU A 103 -6.59 -0.40 0.22
C LEU A 103 -6.83 -1.43 -0.90
N ARG A 104 -7.91 -1.27 -1.70
CA ARG A 104 -8.15 -2.12 -2.87
C ARG A 104 -6.98 -2.09 -3.86
N ASN A 105 -6.47 -0.90 -4.19
CA ASN A 105 -5.38 -0.76 -5.15
C ASN A 105 -4.11 -1.42 -4.65
N ASP A 106 -3.84 -1.30 -3.36
CA ASP A 106 -2.70 -1.96 -2.71
C ASP A 106 -2.81 -3.49 -2.78
N ILE A 107 -3.99 -4.03 -2.47
CA ILE A 107 -4.29 -5.47 -2.61
C ILE A 107 -4.09 -5.95 -4.05
N ILE A 108 -4.55 -5.19 -5.04
CA ILE A 108 -4.38 -5.55 -6.45
C ILE A 108 -2.90 -5.57 -6.84
N ASN A 109 -2.13 -4.60 -6.38
CA ASN A 109 -0.69 -4.53 -6.62
C ASN A 109 0.03 -5.74 -6.00
N THR A 110 -0.35 -6.11 -4.77
CA THR A 110 0.18 -7.29 -4.08
C THR A 110 -0.17 -8.58 -4.83
N LEU A 111 -1.43 -8.78 -5.22
CA LEU A 111 -1.85 -9.94 -6.01
C LEU A 111 -1.14 -10.03 -7.37
N SER A 112 -0.77 -8.91 -7.95
CA SER A 112 -0.05 -8.88 -9.23
C SER A 112 1.40 -9.36 -9.11
N ARG A 113 2.01 -9.19 -7.94
CA ARG A 113 3.39 -9.54 -7.65
C ARG A 113 3.52 -10.92 -7.01
N MET A 114 2.62 -11.22 -6.09
CA MET A 114 2.61 -12.48 -5.35
C MET A 114 1.54 -13.42 -5.92
N ARG A 115 1.92 -14.67 -6.15
CA ARG A 115 0.97 -15.70 -6.63
C ARG A 115 0.31 -16.44 -5.47
N THR A 116 0.13 -15.77 -4.34
CA THR A 116 -0.46 -16.34 -3.13
C THR A 116 -1.80 -15.69 -2.78
N ALA A 117 -2.59 -16.35 -1.96
CA ALA A 117 -3.85 -15.79 -1.48
C ALA A 117 -3.60 -14.73 -0.40
N ILE A 118 -4.50 -13.74 -0.35
CA ILE A 118 -4.49 -12.65 0.62
C ILE A 118 -5.60 -12.88 1.64
N ILE A 119 -5.30 -12.72 2.91
CA ILE A 119 -6.26 -12.69 4.00
C ILE A 119 -6.63 -11.23 4.29
N LEU A 120 -7.90 -10.87 4.15
CA LEU A 120 -8.45 -9.59 4.62
C LEU A 120 -9.03 -9.81 6.02
N ASP A 121 -8.31 -9.35 7.02
CA ASP A 121 -8.69 -9.50 8.41
C ASP A 121 -9.44 -8.26 8.90
N PHE A 122 -10.71 -8.44 9.28
CA PHE A 122 -11.58 -7.41 9.83
C PHE A 122 -11.58 -7.38 11.36
N ALA A 123 -10.63 -8.03 12.03
CA ALA A 123 -10.48 -7.94 13.47
C ALA A 123 -10.39 -6.47 13.92
N GLY A 124 -11.12 -6.09 14.98
CA GLY A 124 -11.14 -4.71 15.47
C GLY A 124 -11.99 -3.73 14.68
N VAL A 125 -12.42 -4.06 13.46
CA VAL A 125 -13.32 -3.21 12.65
C VAL A 125 -14.74 -3.31 13.20
N LYS A 126 -15.18 -2.28 13.92
CA LYS A 126 -16.53 -2.23 14.51
C LYS A 126 -17.61 -1.85 13.49
N THR A 127 -17.31 -0.86 12.67
CA THR A 127 -18.22 -0.31 11.66
C THR A 127 -17.48 0.08 10.39
N VAL A 128 -18.20 0.09 9.28
CA VAL A 128 -17.70 0.55 7.98
C VAL A 128 -18.78 1.39 7.29
N SER A 129 -18.39 2.28 6.39
CA SER A 129 -19.37 2.90 5.49
C SER A 129 -19.67 1.96 4.30
N SER A 130 -20.89 2.11 3.75
CA SER A 130 -21.25 1.39 2.52
C SER A 130 -20.34 1.75 1.34
N SER A 131 -19.87 3.00 1.28
CA SER A 131 -18.94 3.45 0.25
C SER A 131 -17.55 2.86 0.39
N PHE A 132 -17.05 2.67 1.62
CA PHE A 132 -15.78 1.97 1.88
C PHE A 132 -15.85 0.51 1.41
N ILE A 133 -16.88 -0.22 1.82
CA ILE A 133 -17.06 -1.63 1.45
C ILE A 133 -17.28 -1.79 -0.06
N ASP A 134 -18.05 -0.91 -0.68
CA ASP A 134 -18.26 -0.92 -2.12
C ASP A 134 -16.92 -0.79 -2.88
N GLU A 135 -16.08 0.18 -2.46
CA GLU A 135 -14.76 0.36 -3.08
C GLU A 135 -13.82 -0.79 -2.80
N LEU A 136 -13.76 -1.27 -1.56
CA LEU A 136 -12.81 -2.32 -1.18
C LEU A 136 -13.23 -3.69 -1.74
N ILE A 137 -14.44 -4.15 -1.43
CA ILE A 137 -14.84 -5.53 -1.69
C ILE A 137 -15.63 -5.65 -3.01
N ALA A 138 -16.71 -4.89 -3.18
CA ALA A 138 -17.58 -5.08 -4.33
C ALA A 138 -16.86 -4.78 -5.66
N LYS A 139 -16.09 -3.70 -5.72
CA LYS A 139 -15.27 -3.40 -6.91
C LYS A 139 -14.09 -4.36 -7.09
N LEU A 140 -13.53 -4.92 -6.02
CA LEU A 140 -12.49 -5.93 -6.11
C LEU A 140 -13.04 -7.21 -6.76
N ILE A 141 -14.26 -7.64 -6.37
CA ILE A 141 -14.96 -8.77 -6.99
C ILE A 141 -15.21 -8.51 -8.49
N ILE A 142 -15.70 -7.33 -8.85
CA ILE A 142 -15.93 -6.98 -10.25
C ILE A 142 -14.63 -7.01 -11.06
N LYS A 143 -13.54 -6.48 -10.49
CA LYS A 143 -12.24 -6.38 -11.17
C LYS A 143 -11.57 -7.74 -11.38
N LEU A 144 -11.62 -8.62 -10.38
CA LEU A 144 -11.00 -9.96 -10.44
C LEU A 144 -11.92 -10.99 -11.10
N GLY A 145 -13.22 -10.77 -11.05
CA GLY A 145 -14.24 -11.80 -11.27
C GLY A 145 -14.43 -12.69 -10.03
N PRO A 146 -15.64 -13.28 -9.85
CA PRO A 146 -15.99 -14.01 -8.64
C PRO A 146 -15.09 -15.24 -8.40
N VAL A 147 -14.72 -15.96 -9.45
CA VAL A 147 -13.88 -17.16 -9.33
C VAL A 147 -12.49 -16.80 -8.82
N LYS A 148 -11.82 -15.85 -9.47
CA LYS A 148 -10.48 -15.43 -9.07
C LYS A 148 -10.49 -14.75 -7.70
N PHE A 149 -11.52 -13.99 -7.38
CA PHE A 149 -11.69 -13.41 -6.05
C PHE A 149 -11.69 -14.48 -4.97
N ASN A 150 -12.54 -15.51 -5.08
CA ASN A 150 -12.63 -16.61 -4.11
C ASN A 150 -11.34 -17.43 -4.00
N GLN A 151 -10.57 -17.54 -5.08
CA GLN A 151 -9.27 -18.23 -5.05
C GLN A 151 -8.15 -17.41 -4.41
N SER A 152 -8.24 -16.07 -4.50
CA SER A 152 -7.14 -15.17 -4.13
C SER A 152 -7.39 -14.39 -2.86
N ILE A 153 -8.63 -14.28 -2.39
CA ILE A 153 -9.01 -13.47 -1.23
C ILE A 153 -9.78 -14.31 -0.22
N ARG A 154 -9.31 -14.31 1.02
CA ARG A 154 -10.03 -14.84 2.18
C ARG A 154 -10.43 -13.69 3.09
N ILE A 155 -11.70 -13.60 3.47
CA ILE A 155 -12.18 -12.60 4.41
C ILE A 155 -12.42 -13.30 5.75
N VAL A 156 -11.82 -12.76 6.82
CA VAL A 156 -11.94 -13.31 8.16
C VAL A 156 -12.33 -12.24 9.18
N ASN A 157 -12.85 -12.67 10.33
CA ASN A 157 -13.17 -11.85 11.51
C ASN A 157 -14.13 -10.67 11.25
N MET A 158 -15.01 -10.82 10.26
CA MET A 158 -16.02 -9.80 9.97
C MET A 158 -17.22 -9.97 10.92
N ASN A 159 -17.58 -8.93 11.65
CA ASN A 159 -18.78 -8.94 12.48
C ASN A 159 -20.07 -8.88 11.63
N ASP A 160 -21.21 -9.19 12.22
CA ASP A 160 -22.48 -9.32 11.49
C ASP A 160 -22.93 -8.01 10.81
N SER A 161 -22.73 -6.87 11.45
CA SER A 161 -23.08 -5.57 10.86
C SER A 161 -22.24 -5.25 9.63
N VAL A 162 -20.94 -5.50 9.70
CA VAL A 162 -20.01 -5.32 8.57
C VAL A 162 -20.31 -6.32 7.47
N ARG A 163 -20.60 -7.58 7.82
CA ARG A 163 -20.99 -8.64 6.89
C ARG A 163 -22.25 -8.27 6.12
N PHE A 164 -23.29 -7.82 6.81
CA PHE A 164 -24.55 -7.37 6.18
C PHE A 164 -24.30 -6.25 5.16
N LEU A 165 -23.51 -5.23 5.54
CA LEU A 165 -23.18 -4.13 4.62
C LEU A 165 -22.35 -4.62 3.42
N CYS A 166 -21.47 -5.57 3.64
CA CYS A 166 -20.66 -6.18 2.58
C CYS A 166 -21.54 -6.92 1.56
N GLU A 167 -22.40 -7.81 2.01
CA GLU A 167 -23.32 -8.57 1.17
C GLU A 167 -24.24 -7.65 0.39
N ARG A 168 -24.82 -6.64 1.05
CA ARG A 168 -25.64 -5.61 0.40
C ARG A 168 -24.89 -4.84 -0.68
N SER A 169 -23.64 -4.42 -0.40
CA SER A 169 -22.83 -3.68 -1.36
C SER A 169 -22.48 -4.51 -2.59
N ILE A 170 -22.14 -5.78 -2.38
CA ILE A 170 -21.86 -6.72 -3.46
C ILE A 170 -23.09 -6.90 -4.33
N TYR A 171 -24.26 -7.16 -3.71
CA TYR A 171 -25.52 -7.35 -4.43
C TYR A 171 -25.86 -6.12 -5.29
N MET A 172 -25.84 -4.93 -4.69
CA MET A 172 -26.14 -3.68 -5.40
C MET A 172 -25.18 -3.42 -6.57
N ARG A 173 -23.89 -3.71 -6.38
CA ARG A 173 -22.87 -3.50 -7.42
C ARG A 173 -23.05 -4.47 -8.59
N ILE A 174 -23.23 -5.76 -8.31
CA ILE A 174 -23.46 -6.76 -9.34
C ILE A 174 -24.70 -6.42 -10.14
N HIS A 175 -25.79 -6.05 -9.47
CA HIS A 175 -27.05 -5.71 -10.13
C HIS A 175 -26.92 -4.47 -11.02
N SER A 176 -26.22 -3.43 -10.57
CA SER A 176 -25.98 -2.22 -11.36
C SER A 176 -25.13 -2.47 -12.61
N GLU A 177 -24.08 -3.28 -12.49
CA GLU A 177 -23.21 -3.65 -13.61
C GLU A 177 -23.94 -4.48 -14.68
N TRP A 178 -24.79 -5.41 -14.26
CA TRP A 178 -25.59 -6.24 -15.18
C TRP A 178 -26.65 -5.41 -15.89
N SER A 179 -27.34 -4.49 -15.19
CA SER A 179 -28.32 -3.59 -15.80
C SER A 179 -27.68 -2.70 -16.85
N THR A 180 -26.48 -2.17 -16.58
CA THR A 180 -25.76 -1.31 -17.51
C THR A 180 -25.27 -2.05 -18.77
N LYS A 181 -24.89 -3.31 -18.65
CA LYS A 181 -24.48 -4.14 -19.79
C LYS A 181 -25.65 -4.49 -20.71
N ASN A 182 -26.81 -4.81 -20.13
CA ASN A 182 -28.01 -5.15 -20.91
C ASN A 182 -28.54 -3.94 -21.67
N LEU A 183 -28.44 -2.72 -21.13
CA LEU A 183 -28.86 -1.50 -21.83
C LEU A 183 -27.93 -1.12 -22.98
N LYS A 184 -26.64 -1.52 -22.95
CA LYS A 184 -25.71 -1.31 -24.06
C LYS A 184 -25.82 -2.35 -25.16
N GLY A 185 -26.22 -3.58 -24.85
CA GLY A 185 -26.46 -4.64 -25.82
C GLY A 185 -27.71 -4.43 -26.67
N SER A 186 -28.72 -3.71 -26.15
CA SER A 186 -29.99 -3.45 -26.85
C SER A 186 -29.95 -2.24 -27.82
N LYS A 187 -28.80 -1.58 -28.00
CA LYS A 187 -28.66 -0.43 -28.91
C LYS A 187 -27.90 -0.77 -30.22
N ASN A 188 -27.54 -2.02 -30.41
CA ASN A 188 -26.78 -2.49 -31.60
C ASN A 188 -27.53 -3.54 -32.43
N ASP A 189 -28.85 -3.65 -32.28
CA ASP A 189 -29.73 -4.41 -33.17
C ASP A 189 -30.59 -3.47 -34.00
#